data_44cc30e0e76f52726284d857d63e0aca
#
_entry.id   44cc30e0e76f52726284d857d63e0aca
#
_cell.length_a   1.000
_cell.length_b   1.000
_cell.length_c   1.000
_cell.angle_alpha   90.00
_cell.angle_beta   90.00
_cell.angle_gamma   90.00
#
_symmetry.space_group_name_H-M   'P 1'
#
loop_
_entity.id
_entity.type
_entity.pdbx_description
1 polymer ?
#
loop_
_entity_poly.entity_id
_entity_poly.type
_entity_poly.pdbx_seq_one_letter_code
_entity_poly.pdbx_strand_id
1 'polypeptide(L)'
;CSALHMKKGRTFKPHRHIWKMKALSFHIAQESWFVVSGRVNATFYDIDDTILTEIILSAGDVSFTFDAGHNYEILEDDTYVMEYKTGPYQGQKKDKRFIGD
;
A
#
# COMPACT_ATOMS: atom_id res chain seq x y z
N CYS A 1 1.39 -8.43 9.77
CA CYS A 1 -0.01 -7.99 9.79
C CYS A 1 -0.17 -6.83 10.76
N SER A 2 -0.89 -5.80 10.35
CA SER A 2 -1.18 -4.62 11.16
C SER A 2 -2.65 -4.28 11.06
N ALA A 3 -3.25 -3.83 12.18
CA ALA A 3 -4.57 -3.25 12.20
C ALA A 3 -4.41 -1.73 12.25
N LEU A 4 -5.02 -1.03 11.30
CA LEU A 4 -4.93 0.43 11.19
C LEU A 4 -6.29 1.04 11.47
N HIS A 5 -6.33 2.01 12.39
CA HIS A 5 -7.53 2.80 12.68
C HIS A 5 -7.22 4.25 12.33
N MET A 6 -7.94 4.80 11.37
CA MET A 6 -7.55 6.06 10.74
C MET A 6 -8.71 7.03 10.60
N LYS A 7 -8.38 8.31 10.59
CA LYS A 7 -9.32 9.42 10.42
C LYS A 7 -9.41 9.85 8.96
N LYS A 8 -10.55 10.42 8.60
CA LYS A 8 -10.76 11.04 7.30
C LYS A 8 -9.62 12.00 6.95
N GLY A 9 -9.16 11.94 5.72
CA GLY A 9 -8.08 12.78 5.21
C GLY A 9 -6.69 12.20 5.40
N ARG A 10 -6.53 11.14 6.21
CA ARG A 10 -5.24 10.47 6.32
C ARG A 10 -4.84 9.92 4.97
N THR A 11 -3.64 10.25 4.56
CA THR A 11 -3.07 9.70 3.33
C THR A 11 -1.60 9.38 3.56
N PHE A 12 -1.04 8.68 2.62
CA PHE A 12 0.36 8.29 2.62
C PHE A 12 1.02 8.91 1.40
N LYS A 13 2.34 8.94 1.36
CA LYS A 13 3.03 9.40 0.17
C LYS A 13 3.00 8.29 -0.88
N PRO A 14 2.63 8.57 -2.15
CA PRO A 14 2.64 7.55 -3.18
C PRO A 14 4.02 6.90 -3.26
N HIS A 15 4.05 5.58 -3.32
CA HIS A 15 5.30 4.84 -3.29
C HIS A 15 5.16 3.50 -3.99
N ARG A 16 6.31 2.89 -4.28
CA ARG A 16 6.40 1.50 -4.72
C ARG A 16 7.43 0.76 -3.90
N HIS A 17 7.18 -0.51 -3.63
CA HIS A 17 8.16 -1.38 -3.02
C HIS A 17 9.23 -1.74 -4.02
N ILE A 18 10.44 -1.92 -3.55
CA ILE A 18 11.61 -2.19 -4.39
C ILE A 18 12.19 -3.56 -4.06
N TRP A 19 12.83 -4.15 -5.07
CA TRP A 19 13.50 -5.44 -4.89
C TRP A 19 14.69 -5.29 -3.96
N LYS A 20 14.85 -6.27 -3.09
CA LYS A 20 15.95 -6.33 -2.13
C LYS A 20 16.47 -7.75 -2.04
N MET A 21 17.74 -7.89 -1.66
CA MET A 21 18.39 -9.18 -1.54
C MET A 21 18.57 -9.56 -0.08
N LYS A 22 18.25 -10.81 0.25
CA LYS A 22 18.53 -11.44 1.53
C LYS A 22 18.79 -12.91 1.30
N ALA A 23 19.85 -13.45 1.93
CA ALA A 23 20.20 -14.87 1.83
C ALA A 23 20.31 -15.36 0.38
N LEU A 24 20.99 -14.58 -0.48
CA LEU A 24 21.21 -14.86 -1.91
C LEU A 24 19.92 -14.92 -2.75
N SER A 25 18.82 -14.39 -2.24
CA SER A 25 17.55 -14.28 -2.97
C SER A 25 17.09 -12.82 -3.05
N PHE A 26 16.40 -12.49 -4.13
CA PHE A 26 15.77 -11.18 -4.28
C PHE A 26 14.34 -11.24 -3.78
N HIS A 27 13.92 -10.18 -3.09
CA HIS A 27 12.59 -10.05 -2.51
C HIS A 27 12.02 -8.67 -2.77
N ILE A 28 10.72 -8.59 -2.94
CA ILE A 28 9.96 -7.34 -2.95
C ILE A 28 8.78 -7.51 -2.00
N ALA A 29 8.48 -6.49 -1.22
CA ALA A 29 7.30 -6.53 -0.34
C ALA A 29 6.04 -6.53 -1.19
N GLN A 30 5.19 -7.52 -0.98
CA GLN A 30 3.85 -7.59 -1.53
C GLN A 30 2.88 -7.25 -0.42
N GLU A 31 1.93 -6.38 -0.70
CA GLU A 31 1.10 -5.78 0.32
C GLU A 31 -0.38 -5.95 -0.03
N SER A 32 -1.19 -6.24 0.99
CA SER A 32 -2.63 -6.22 0.85
C SER A 32 -3.25 -5.32 1.91
N TRP A 33 -4.32 -4.62 1.51
CA TRP A 33 -5.19 -3.86 2.38
C TRP A 33 -6.59 -4.45 2.31
N PHE A 34 -7.08 -4.92 3.45
CA PHE A 34 -8.44 -5.38 3.62
C PHE A 34 -9.23 -4.34 4.40
N VAL A 35 -10.24 -3.74 3.79
CA VAL A 35 -11.06 -2.72 4.44
C VAL A 35 -12.11 -3.41 5.31
N VAL A 36 -11.98 -3.27 6.62
CA VAL A 36 -12.92 -3.84 7.58
C VAL A 36 -14.14 -2.95 7.72
N SER A 37 -13.93 -1.65 7.83
CA SER A 37 -14.99 -0.66 7.89
C SER A 37 -14.50 0.68 7.33
N GLY A 38 -15.44 1.54 6.93
CA GLY A 38 -15.13 2.82 6.34
C GLY A 38 -14.89 2.74 4.83
N ARG A 39 -14.23 3.74 4.27
CA ARG A 39 -13.93 3.83 2.84
C ARG A 39 -12.55 4.39 2.60
N VAL A 40 -11.91 3.86 1.56
CA VAL A 40 -10.55 4.22 1.17
C VAL A 40 -10.52 4.49 -0.32
N ASN A 41 -9.91 5.61 -0.75
CA ASN A 41 -9.58 5.82 -2.15
C ASN A 41 -8.18 5.27 -2.42
N ALA A 42 -8.11 4.25 -3.25
CA ALA A 42 -6.85 3.60 -3.60
C ALA A 42 -6.40 4.06 -4.99
N THR A 43 -5.17 4.54 -5.09
CA THR A 43 -4.54 4.93 -6.36
C THR A 43 -3.42 3.95 -6.65
N PHE A 44 -3.42 3.36 -7.85
CA PHE A 44 -2.40 2.41 -8.29
C PHE A 44 -1.61 3.00 -9.44
N TYR A 45 -0.31 2.76 -9.42
CA TYR A 45 0.64 3.27 -10.40
C TYR A 45 1.30 2.12 -11.15
N ASP A 46 1.50 2.30 -12.46
CA ASP A 46 2.22 1.35 -13.29
C ASP A 46 3.73 1.41 -12.99
N ILE A 47 4.48 0.51 -13.61
CA ILE A 47 5.94 0.43 -13.42
C ILE A 47 6.68 1.68 -13.89
N ASP A 48 6.07 2.48 -14.76
CA ASP A 48 6.61 3.78 -15.22
C ASP A 48 6.13 4.97 -14.38
N ASP A 49 5.49 4.71 -13.23
CA ASP A 49 4.95 5.68 -12.29
C ASP A 49 3.75 6.48 -12.80
N THR A 50 3.14 6.06 -13.90
CA THR A 50 1.87 6.64 -14.35
C THR A 50 0.70 6.02 -13.58
N ILE A 51 -0.40 6.79 -13.43
CA ILE A 51 -1.59 6.29 -12.74
C ILE A 51 -2.28 5.25 -13.63
N LEU A 52 -2.45 4.04 -13.10
CA LEU A 52 -3.25 2.99 -13.72
C LEU A 52 -4.73 3.18 -13.46
N THR A 53 -5.08 3.39 -12.22
CA THR A 53 -6.50 3.51 -11.82
C THR A 53 -6.61 4.08 -10.42
N GLU A 54 -7.77 4.65 -10.15
CA GLU A 54 -8.22 4.99 -8.80
C GLU A 54 -9.53 4.25 -8.56
N ILE A 55 -9.69 3.70 -7.36
CA ILE A 55 -10.90 2.96 -6.99
C ILE A 55 -11.21 3.18 -5.52
N ILE A 56 -12.50 3.27 -5.21
CA ILE A 56 -12.95 3.35 -3.82
C ILE A 56 -13.16 1.94 -3.31
N LEU A 57 -12.47 1.63 -2.20
CA LEU A 57 -12.62 0.37 -1.48
C LEU A 57 -13.54 0.61 -0.29
N SER A 58 -14.54 -0.23 -0.14
CA SER A 58 -15.50 -0.21 0.96
C SER A 58 -15.33 -1.45 1.82
N ALA A 59 -16.07 -1.51 2.93
CA ALA A 59 -16.02 -2.66 3.83
C ALA A 59 -16.20 -3.99 3.08
N GLY A 60 -15.28 -4.90 3.29
CA GLY A 60 -15.24 -6.21 2.60
C GLY A 60 -14.37 -6.24 1.36
N ASP A 61 -13.92 -5.09 0.86
CA ASP A 61 -13.03 -5.05 -0.30
C ASP A 61 -11.57 -5.24 0.13
N VAL A 62 -10.78 -5.78 -0.78
CA VAL A 62 -9.35 -6.01 -0.56
C VAL A 62 -8.56 -5.61 -1.79
N SER A 63 -7.40 -5.01 -1.57
CA SER A 63 -6.42 -4.76 -2.63
C SER A 63 -5.16 -5.55 -2.38
N PHE A 64 -4.53 -6.01 -3.48
CA PHE A 64 -3.23 -6.66 -3.45
C PHE A 64 -2.28 -5.91 -4.38
N THR A 65 -1.09 -5.61 -3.89
CA THR A 65 -0.02 -5.02 -4.69
C THR A 65 1.15 -5.98 -4.70
N PHE A 66 1.44 -6.54 -5.88
CA PHE A 66 2.55 -7.47 -6.05
C PHE A 66 3.83 -6.77 -6.51
N ASP A 67 3.74 -5.93 -7.54
CA ASP A 67 4.87 -5.15 -8.05
C ASP A 67 4.31 -3.91 -8.77
N ALA A 68 3.93 -2.91 -7.99
CA ALA A 68 3.36 -1.67 -8.50
C ALA A 68 3.45 -0.59 -7.43
N GLY A 69 3.24 0.66 -7.86
CA GLY A 69 3.10 1.76 -6.91
C GLY A 69 1.68 1.88 -6.41
N HIS A 70 1.51 2.43 -5.22
CA HIS A 70 0.19 2.68 -4.67
C HIS A 70 0.20 3.83 -3.68
N ASN A 71 -0.99 4.36 -3.43
CA ASN A 71 -1.29 5.25 -2.31
C ASN A 71 -2.73 5.05 -1.90
N TYR A 72 -3.02 5.40 -0.66
CA TYR A 72 -4.36 5.31 -0.10
C TYR A 72 -4.72 6.64 0.56
N GLU A 73 -5.97 7.04 0.41
CA GLU A 73 -6.55 8.16 1.14
C GLU A 73 -7.79 7.71 1.88
N ILE A 74 -7.86 8.02 3.17
CA ILE A 74 -8.99 7.63 4.01
C ILE A 74 -10.11 8.63 3.82
N LEU A 75 -11.28 8.14 3.44
CA LEU A 75 -12.44 8.96 3.08
C LEU A 75 -13.42 9.18 4.22
N GLU A 76 -13.37 8.35 5.25
CA GLU A 76 -14.28 8.44 6.40
C GLU A 76 -13.52 8.30 7.71
N ASP A 77 -14.02 8.96 8.78
CA ASP A 77 -13.53 8.73 10.13
C ASP A 77 -13.81 7.28 10.56
N ASP A 78 -13.02 6.80 11.51
CA ASP A 78 -13.13 5.43 12.02
C ASP A 78 -13.01 4.35 10.93
N THR A 79 -12.18 4.59 9.92
CA THR A 79 -11.84 3.58 8.94
C THR A 79 -10.84 2.59 9.55
N TYR A 80 -11.20 1.30 9.49
CA TYR A 80 -10.35 0.20 9.94
C TYR A 80 -9.90 -0.63 8.77
N VAL A 81 -8.59 -0.87 8.70
CA VAL A 81 -7.95 -1.65 7.65
C VAL A 81 -7.02 -2.68 8.28
N MET A 82 -7.04 -3.89 7.76
CA MET A 82 -6.03 -4.91 8.06
C MET A 82 -5.00 -4.88 6.93
N GLU A 83 -3.75 -4.65 7.30
CA GLU A 83 -2.63 -4.61 6.36
C GLU A 83 -1.76 -5.84 6.53
N TYR A 84 -1.48 -6.54 5.43
CA TYR A 84 -0.57 -7.67 5.37
C TYR A 84 0.57 -7.33 4.42
N LYS A 85 1.79 -7.57 4.86
CA LYS A 85 2.98 -7.42 4.02
C LYS A 85 3.85 -8.66 4.09
N THR A 86 4.44 -9.00 2.96
CA THR A 86 5.52 -10.00 2.95
C THR A 86 6.84 -9.33 3.33
N GLY A 87 7.79 -10.11 3.85
CA GLY A 87 9.12 -9.64 4.20
C GLY A 87 10.16 -9.97 3.15
N PRO A 88 11.43 -9.83 3.49
CA PRO A 88 11.95 -9.24 4.75
C PRO A 88 11.90 -7.71 4.73
N TYR A 89 11.74 -7.11 5.90
CA TYR A 89 11.84 -5.65 6.05
C TYR A 89 13.27 -5.28 6.46
N GLN A 90 13.95 -4.47 5.68
CA GLN A 90 15.34 -4.05 5.89
C GLN A 90 15.47 -2.52 6.01
N GLY A 91 14.42 -1.87 6.48
CA GLY A 91 14.33 -0.42 6.59
C GLY A 91 13.64 0.21 5.38
N GLN A 92 13.11 1.41 5.57
CA GLN A 92 12.31 2.09 4.55
C GLN A 92 13.08 2.31 3.24
N LYS A 93 14.34 2.67 3.31
CA LYS A 93 15.15 2.95 2.12
C LYS A 93 15.34 1.73 1.23
N LYS A 94 15.38 0.52 1.81
CA LYS A 94 15.52 -0.73 1.07
C LYS A 94 14.18 -1.33 0.68
N ASP A 95 13.09 -0.88 1.28
CA ASP A 95 11.77 -1.45 1.09
C ASP A 95 11.00 -0.75 -0.04
N LYS A 96 11.12 0.56 -0.15
CA LYS A 96 10.31 1.34 -1.08
C LYS A 96 10.99 2.62 -1.53
N ARG A 97 10.54 3.17 -2.65
CA ARG A 97 10.83 4.52 -3.09
C ARG A 97 9.54 5.29 -3.29
N PHE A 98 9.60 6.60 -3.09
CA PHE A 98 8.45 7.46 -3.29
C PHE A 98 8.33 7.87 -4.76
N ILE A 99 7.09 8.00 -5.22
CA ILE A 99 6.74 8.43 -6.56
C ILE A 99 6.61 9.96 -6.54
N GLY A 100 7.21 10.61 -7.53
CA GLY A 100 7.15 12.07 -7.66
C GLY A 100 8.17 12.84 -6.82
N ASP A 101 9.09 12.14 -6.18
CA ASP A 101 10.18 12.75 -5.41
C ASP A 101 11.46 12.88 -6.24
#